data_9b6d4a99eb9be8b5352f35efbdb291a9
#
_entry.id   9b6d4a99eb9be8b5352f35efbdb291a9
#
_cell.length_a   1.000
_cell.length_b   1.000
_cell.length_c   1.000
_cell.angle_alpha   90.00
_cell.angle_beta   90.00
_cell.angle_gamma   90.00
#
_symmetry.space_group_name_H-M   'P 1'
#
loop_
_entity.id
_entity.type
_entity.pdbx_description
1 polymer ?
#
loop_
_entity_poly.entity_id
_entity_poly.type
_entity_poly.pdbx_seq_one_letter_code
_entity_poly.pdbx_strand_id
1 'polypeptide(L)'
;LDCPKCMVEIDGISLIDRQISVLHAESLYDIVMIGGYKAQMLKKFGTKLKINPDYSKTNMLWTLFCAEEELEGDVIVSYGDIVYSREILQELLKSTADISVVIDKGWKSYWQARSEDPLDDAETLKLRADGVIMEIGQLPKTLEEIEGQYIGLMKFSAKGVRQIKQIFRDAVKTSELLGKPLENSYMTDLLQATINKGFLVTSVPICGEWIEVDEVSDMDLQLTHDRLNSIQRSLDS
;
A
#
# COMPACT_ATOMS: atom_id res chain seq x y z
N LEU A 1 -14.78 4.72 -14.57
CA LEU A 1 -14.96 3.25 -14.55
C LEU A 1 -16.23 2.89 -13.78
N ASP A 2 -16.96 1.86 -14.23
CA ASP A 2 -18.23 1.46 -13.59
C ASP A 2 -18.05 0.30 -12.58
N CYS A 3 -16.86 0.17 -12.00
CA CYS A 3 -16.48 -0.81 -10.99
C CYS A 3 -15.47 -0.23 -9.98
N PRO A 4 -15.25 -0.88 -8.82
CA PRO A 4 -14.13 -0.56 -7.95
C PRO A 4 -12.78 -0.60 -8.71
N LYS A 5 -11.84 0.29 -8.37
CA LYS A 5 -10.54 0.40 -9.06
C LYS A 5 -9.80 -0.96 -9.11
N CYS A 6 -9.78 -1.70 -8.03
CA CYS A 6 -9.15 -3.04 -7.97
C CYS A 6 -9.76 -4.09 -8.91
N MET A 7 -10.96 -3.84 -9.45
CA MET A 7 -11.62 -4.72 -10.41
C MET A 7 -11.36 -4.35 -11.88
N VAL A 8 -10.55 -3.34 -12.11
CA VAL A 8 -10.10 -2.99 -13.46
C VAL A 8 -9.28 -4.15 -14.02
N GLU A 9 -9.55 -4.51 -15.28
CA GLU A 9 -8.89 -5.60 -15.97
C GLU A 9 -7.81 -5.07 -16.92
N ILE A 10 -6.64 -5.69 -16.88
CA ILE A 10 -5.57 -5.54 -17.87
C ILE A 10 -5.28 -6.95 -18.40
N ASP A 11 -5.33 -7.11 -19.71
CA ASP A 11 -5.17 -8.41 -20.38
C ASP A 11 -6.17 -9.47 -19.87
N GLY A 12 -7.42 -9.03 -19.56
CA GLY A 12 -8.52 -9.91 -19.14
C GLY A 12 -8.45 -10.41 -17.70
N ILE A 13 -7.50 -9.93 -16.88
CA ILE A 13 -7.35 -10.30 -15.46
C ILE A 13 -7.41 -9.04 -14.62
N SER A 14 -8.29 -9.02 -13.60
CA SER A 14 -8.41 -7.85 -12.73
C SER A 14 -7.20 -7.70 -11.79
N LEU A 15 -6.95 -6.47 -11.31
CA LEU A 15 -5.86 -6.21 -10.35
C LEU A 15 -6.04 -7.06 -9.10
N ILE A 16 -7.27 -7.17 -8.59
CA ILE A 16 -7.55 -7.95 -7.37
C ILE A 16 -7.40 -9.45 -7.58
N ASP A 17 -7.73 -10.00 -8.76
CA ASP A 17 -7.50 -11.42 -9.05
C ASP A 17 -6.00 -11.72 -9.04
N ARG A 18 -5.16 -10.81 -9.59
CA ARG A 18 -3.71 -10.95 -9.56
C ARG A 18 -3.17 -10.90 -8.13
N GLN A 19 -3.62 -9.94 -7.30
CA GLN A 19 -3.22 -9.86 -5.89
C GLN A 19 -3.60 -11.12 -5.11
N ILE A 20 -4.83 -11.61 -5.26
CA ILE A 20 -5.29 -12.84 -4.58
C ILE A 20 -4.43 -14.04 -5.02
N SER A 21 -4.07 -14.14 -6.29
CA SER A 21 -3.20 -15.21 -6.79
C SER A 21 -1.83 -15.18 -6.13
N VAL A 22 -1.23 -13.99 -5.97
CA VAL A 22 0.06 -13.82 -5.26
C VAL A 22 -0.07 -14.21 -3.78
N LEU A 23 -1.12 -13.77 -3.10
CA LEU A 23 -1.37 -14.10 -1.69
C LEU A 23 -1.57 -15.62 -1.51
N HIS A 24 -2.35 -16.26 -2.36
CA HIS A 24 -2.61 -17.72 -2.31
C HIS A 24 -1.34 -18.53 -2.61
N ALA A 25 -0.45 -18.06 -3.48
CA ALA A 25 0.84 -18.71 -3.75
C ALA A 25 1.74 -18.77 -2.49
N GLU A 26 1.55 -17.85 -1.54
CA GLU A 26 2.20 -17.83 -0.22
C GLU A 26 1.31 -18.38 0.90
N SER A 27 0.24 -19.11 0.56
CA SER A 27 -0.72 -19.72 1.50
C SER A 27 -1.44 -18.74 2.41
N LEU A 28 -1.62 -17.50 1.98
CA LEU A 28 -2.37 -16.46 2.68
C LEU A 28 -3.81 -16.45 2.19
N TYR A 29 -4.72 -17.07 2.96
CA TYR A 29 -6.13 -17.25 2.57
C TYR A 29 -7.11 -16.44 3.42
N ASP A 30 -6.71 -15.97 4.60
CA ASP A 30 -7.55 -15.10 5.45
C ASP A 30 -7.45 -13.66 4.96
N ILE A 31 -8.29 -13.33 3.98
CA ILE A 31 -8.29 -12.04 3.30
C ILE A 31 -9.51 -11.23 3.72
N VAL A 32 -9.29 -9.99 4.13
CA VAL A 32 -10.33 -9.01 4.42
C VAL A 32 -10.22 -7.90 3.38
N MET A 33 -11.29 -7.68 2.63
CA MET A 33 -11.39 -6.55 1.71
C MET A 33 -12.12 -5.40 2.38
N ILE A 34 -11.64 -4.17 2.17
CA ILE A 34 -12.30 -2.97 2.63
C ILE A 34 -12.64 -2.14 1.40
N GLY A 35 -13.93 -2.00 1.12
CA GLY A 35 -14.43 -1.33 -0.07
C GLY A 35 -15.23 -0.07 0.26
N GLY A 36 -15.27 0.85 -0.70
CA GLY A 36 -16.12 2.04 -0.68
C GLY A 36 -17.04 2.06 -1.89
N TYR A 37 -16.57 2.68 -2.97
CA TYR A 37 -17.31 2.76 -4.23
C TYR A 37 -17.68 1.38 -4.75
N LYS A 38 -18.99 1.15 -4.96
CA LYS A 38 -19.54 -0.13 -5.45
C LYS A 38 -19.00 -1.39 -4.73
N ALA A 39 -18.66 -1.27 -3.44
CA ALA A 39 -18.07 -2.35 -2.64
C ALA A 39 -18.80 -3.69 -2.73
N GLN A 40 -20.14 -3.67 -2.98
CA GLN A 40 -20.92 -4.90 -3.11
C GLN A 40 -20.44 -5.82 -4.25
N MET A 41 -19.78 -5.27 -5.27
CA MET A 41 -19.22 -6.06 -6.35
C MET A 41 -18.05 -6.95 -5.90
N LEU A 42 -17.39 -6.60 -4.77
CA LEU A 42 -16.28 -7.37 -4.19
C LEU A 42 -16.73 -8.68 -3.54
N LYS A 43 -18.03 -8.83 -3.25
CA LYS A 43 -18.57 -10.08 -2.66
C LYS A 43 -18.30 -11.34 -3.50
N LYS A 44 -18.10 -11.18 -4.81
CA LYS A 44 -17.81 -12.30 -5.72
C LYS A 44 -16.52 -13.05 -5.37
N PHE A 45 -15.58 -12.40 -4.67
CA PHE A 45 -14.30 -13.01 -4.30
C PHE A 45 -14.35 -13.92 -3.08
N GLY A 46 -15.51 -13.98 -2.38
CA GLY A 46 -15.73 -14.89 -1.26
C GLY A 46 -14.92 -14.58 0.02
N THR A 47 -14.29 -13.42 0.07
CA THR A 47 -13.52 -12.94 1.23
C THR A 47 -14.42 -12.21 2.23
N LYS A 48 -13.93 -11.94 3.44
CA LYS A 48 -14.60 -11.01 4.34
C LYS A 48 -14.63 -9.62 3.69
N LEU A 49 -15.75 -8.94 3.74
CA LEU A 49 -15.94 -7.60 3.19
C LEU A 49 -16.36 -6.63 4.28
N LYS A 50 -15.55 -5.61 4.52
CA LYS A 50 -15.88 -4.42 5.31
C LYS A 50 -16.19 -3.25 4.38
N ILE A 51 -17.01 -2.33 4.81
CA ILE A 51 -17.42 -1.19 3.98
C ILE A 51 -17.07 0.10 4.70
N ASN A 52 -16.38 0.98 4.00
CA ASN A 52 -16.26 2.38 4.39
C ASN A 52 -17.44 3.15 3.77
N PRO A 53 -18.47 3.53 4.54
CA PRO A 53 -19.62 4.24 4.00
C PRO A 53 -19.28 5.68 3.58
N ASP A 54 -18.23 6.25 4.17
CA ASP A 54 -17.79 7.63 3.96
C ASP A 54 -16.60 7.74 2.98
N TYR A 55 -16.38 6.72 2.13
CA TYR A 55 -15.24 6.62 1.22
C TYR A 55 -15.03 7.86 0.33
N SER A 56 -16.10 8.60 0.00
CA SER A 56 -16.03 9.80 -0.84
C SER A 56 -15.52 11.05 -0.10
N LYS A 57 -15.35 10.97 1.22
CA LYS A 57 -14.94 12.08 2.11
C LYS A 57 -13.73 11.73 2.97
N THR A 58 -13.27 10.49 2.91
CA THR A 58 -12.21 9.96 3.78
C THR A 58 -11.13 9.31 2.94
N ASN A 59 -9.92 9.24 3.48
CA ASN A 59 -8.77 8.63 2.82
C ASN A 59 -8.48 7.20 3.33
N MET A 60 -7.39 6.60 2.83
CA MET A 60 -7.06 5.20 3.03
C MET A 60 -6.82 4.83 4.50
N LEU A 61 -6.31 5.74 5.33
CA LEU A 61 -6.15 5.47 6.77
C LEU A 61 -7.50 5.21 7.44
N TRP A 62 -8.49 6.08 7.21
CA TRP A 62 -9.85 5.90 7.72
C TRP A 62 -10.45 4.59 7.21
N THR A 63 -10.24 4.31 5.92
CA THR A 63 -10.71 3.07 5.29
C THR A 63 -10.13 1.84 5.98
N LEU A 64 -8.82 1.79 6.27
CA LEU A 64 -8.21 0.67 6.99
C LEU A 64 -8.89 0.42 8.35
N PHE A 65 -9.17 1.49 9.09
CA PHE A 65 -9.76 1.37 10.43
C PHE A 65 -11.28 1.09 10.43
N CYS A 66 -11.95 1.09 9.26
CA CYS A 66 -13.28 0.49 9.13
C CYS A 66 -13.27 -1.04 9.36
N ALA A 67 -12.09 -1.65 9.38
CA ALA A 67 -11.88 -3.06 9.71
C ALA A 67 -10.98 -3.22 10.95
N GLU A 68 -11.02 -2.29 11.92
CA GLU A 68 -10.14 -2.32 13.11
C GLU A 68 -10.21 -3.65 13.86
N GLU A 69 -11.37 -4.30 13.92
CA GLU A 69 -11.57 -5.59 14.57
C GLU A 69 -10.83 -6.75 13.90
N GLU A 70 -10.54 -6.64 12.60
CA GLU A 70 -9.79 -7.64 11.83
C GLU A 70 -8.26 -7.43 11.93
N LEU A 71 -7.81 -6.31 12.47
CA LEU A 71 -6.39 -6.04 12.69
C LEU A 71 -5.91 -6.76 13.95
N GLU A 72 -5.68 -8.06 13.87
CA GLU A 72 -5.21 -8.92 14.97
C GLU A 72 -4.07 -9.83 14.51
N GLY A 73 -3.11 -10.11 15.41
CA GLY A 73 -1.93 -10.90 15.06
C GLY A 73 -1.02 -10.17 14.08
N ASP A 74 -0.36 -10.93 13.22
CA ASP A 74 0.46 -10.39 12.13
C ASP A 74 -0.44 -10.09 10.93
N VAL A 75 -0.36 -8.88 10.39
CA VAL A 75 -1.22 -8.39 9.32
C VAL A 75 -0.40 -7.84 8.17
N ILE A 76 -0.78 -8.19 6.94
CA ILE A 76 -0.32 -7.53 5.72
C ILE A 76 -1.44 -6.58 5.27
N VAL A 77 -1.07 -5.35 4.94
CA VAL A 77 -1.95 -4.36 4.34
C VAL A 77 -1.45 -4.06 2.93
N SER A 78 -2.36 -4.19 1.96
CA SER A 78 -2.09 -3.88 0.56
C SER A 78 -3.14 -2.93 0.01
N TYR A 79 -2.70 -1.94 -0.77
CA TYR A 79 -3.61 -1.11 -1.55
C TYR A 79 -4.28 -1.95 -2.64
N GLY A 80 -5.48 -1.56 -3.04
CA GLY A 80 -6.28 -2.31 -4.01
C GLY A 80 -5.92 -2.04 -5.48
N ASP A 81 -5.12 -1.03 -5.74
CA ASP A 81 -4.74 -0.54 -7.08
C ASP A 81 -3.31 -0.91 -7.48
N ILE A 82 -2.60 -1.65 -6.63
CA ILE A 82 -1.28 -2.18 -6.93
C ILE A 82 -1.32 -3.66 -7.30
N VAL A 83 -0.35 -4.11 -8.08
CA VAL A 83 -0.03 -5.53 -8.28
C VAL A 83 1.49 -5.69 -8.12
N TYR A 84 1.92 -6.71 -7.43
CA TYR A 84 3.33 -6.96 -7.12
C TYR A 84 3.68 -8.43 -7.33
N SER A 85 4.97 -8.72 -7.51
CA SER A 85 5.43 -10.09 -7.70
C SER A 85 5.40 -10.89 -6.40
N ARG A 86 5.41 -12.22 -6.54
CA ARG A 86 5.50 -13.17 -5.44
C ARG A 86 6.76 -12.93 -4.59
N GLU A 87 7.87 -12.64 -5.24
CA GLU A 87 9.16 -12.39 -4.60
C GLU A 87 9.09 -11.17 -3.67
N ILE A 88 8.38 -10.11 -4.06
CA ILE A 88 8.16 -8.92 -3.21
C ILE A 88 7.42 -9.32 -1.94
N LEU A 89 6.35 -10.12 -2.08
CA LEU A 89 5.61 -10.61 -0.91
C LEU A 89 6.49 -11.48 -0.01
N GLN A 90 7.31 -12.36 -0.59
CA GLN A 90 8.25 -13.20 0.16
C GLN A 90 9.27 -12.36 0.94
N GLU A 91 9.85 -11.31 0.33
CA GLU A 91 10.78 -10.42 1.05
C GLU A 91 10.08 -9.71 2.21
N LEU A 92 8.84 -9.26 2.02
CA LEU A 92 8.05 -8.67 3.10
C LEU A 92 7.76 -9.68 4.22
N LEU A 93 7.42 -10.93 3.88
CA LEU A 93 7.15 -12.00 4.84
C LEU A 93 8.38 -12.37 5.67
N LYS A 94 9.60 -12.33 5.10
CA LYS A 94 10.86 -12.60 5.80
C LYS A 94 11.21 -11.53 6.85
N SER A 95 10.66 -10.33 6.73
CA SER A 95 10.95 -9.27 7.71
C SER A 95 10.43 -9.64 9.09
N THR A 96 11.27 -9.48 10.11
CA THR A 96 10.97 -9.72 11.52
C THR A 96 10.68 -8.44 12.31
N ALA A 97 10.70 -7.28 11.63
CA ALA A 97 10.41 -5.99 12.25
C ALA A 97 8.93 -5.87 12.65
N ASP A 98 8.64 -5.07 13.67
CA ASP A 98 7.27 -4.84 14.12
C ASP A 98 6.42 -4.13 13.04
N ILE A 99 7.04 -3.24 12.25
CA ILE A 99 6.43 -2.54 11.13
C ILE A 99 7.41 -2.56 9.96
N SER A 100 6.98 -3.15 8.85
CA SER A 100 7.76 -3.30 7.63
C SER A 100 7.01 -2.68 6.47
N VAL A 101 7.69 -1.87 5.66
CA VAL A 101 7.08 -1.13 4.55
C VAL A 101 7.89 -1.39 3.29
N VAL A 102 7.23 -1.85 2.24
CA VAL A 102 7.88 -2.05 0.94
C VAL A 102 8.13 -0.70 0.27
N ILE A 103 9.35 -0.50 -0.19
CA ILE A 103 9.76 0.71 -0.90
C ILE A 103 10.47 0.36 -2.21
N ASP A 104 10.16 1.04 -3.30
CA ASP A 104 10.83 0.87 -4.58
C ASP A 104 12.03 1.82 -4.69
N LYS A 105 13.24 1.27 -4.73
CA LYS A 105 14.50 2.03 -4.94
C LYS A 105 14.70 2.38 -6.41
N GLY A 106 14.01 1.66 -7.32
CA GLY A 106 14.01 1.94 -8.76
C GLY A 106 12.90 2.89 -9.23
N TRP A 107 12.19 3.53 -8.30
CA TRP A 107 10.99 4.33 -8.50
C TRP A 107 11.11 5.39 -9.62
N LYS A 108 12.25 6.04 -9.75
CA LYS A 108 12.41 7.21 -10.63
C LYS A 108 12.05 6.91 -12.09
N SER A 109 12.50 5.79 -12.62
CA SER A 109 12.19 5.39 -13.99
C SER A 109 10.71 5.07 -14.18
N TYR A 110 10.06 4.58 -13.14
CA TYR A 110 8.63 4.28 -13.16
C TYR A 110 7.79 5.57 -13.13
N TRP A 111 8.12 6.52 -12.26
CA TRP A 111 7.44 7.82 -12.22
C TRP A 111 7.65 8.62 -13.51
N GLN A 112 8.86 8.60 -14.10
CA GLN A 112 9.13 9.23 -15.39
C GLN A 112 8.33 8.62 -16.56
N ALA A 113 7.92 7.37 -16.46
CA ALA A 113 7.06 6.74 -17.47
C ALA A 113 5.57 7.12 -17.30
N ARG A 114 5.15 7.54 -16.10
CA ARG A 114 3.77 7.87 -15.74
C ARG A 114 3.47 9.38 -15.77
N SER A 115 4.44 10.22 -15.44
CA SER A 115 4.28 11.66 -15.31
C SER A 115 5.39 12.43 -16.01
N GLU A 116 5.07 13.63 -16.53
CA GLU A 116 6.07 14.54 -17.10
C GLU A 116 7.06 15.04 -16.04
N ASP A 117 6.59 15.34 -14.81
CA ASP A 117 7.42 15.68 -13.65
C ASP A 117 7.21 14.64 -12.53
N PRO A 118 8.23 13.83 -12.19
CA PRO A 118 8.13 12.89 -11.07
C PRO A 118 7.84 13.52 -9.72
N LEU A 119 8.10 14.82 -9.52
CA LEU A 119 7.83 15.51 -8.25
C LEU A 119 6.36 15.83 -8.03
N ASP A 120 5.52 15.80 -9.07
CA ASP A 120 4.09 16.11 -8.95
C ASP A 120 3.32 15.09 -8.09
N ASP A 121 3.80 13.84 -8.05
CA ASP A 121 3.12 12.73 -7.36
C ASP A 121 4.02 11.96 -6.39
N ALA A 122 5.32 12.26 -6.34
CA ALA A 122 6.25 11.58 -5.44
C ALA A 122 6.18 12.15 -4.01
N GLU A 123 6.42 11.30 -3.02
CA GLU A 123 6.52 11.67 -1.61
C GLU A 123 7.97 11.56 -1.11
N THR A 124 8.34 12.35 -0.08
CA THR A 124 9.65 12.19 0.56
C THR A 124 9.78 10.81 1.20
N LEU A 125 11.00 10.26 1.15
CA LEU A 125 11.36 9.09 1.92
C LEU A 125 12.85 9.16 2.24
N LYS A 126 13.18 9.17 3.54
CA LYS A 126 14.57 9.21 4.03
C LYS A 126 14.86 8.02 4.91
N LEU A 127 16.01 7.42 4.68
CA LEU A 127 16.44 6.21 5.36
C LEU A 127 17.66 6.46 6.27
N ARG A 128 17.70 5.74 7.36
CA ARG A 128 18.92 5.51 8.12
C ARG A 128 19.74 4.40 7.44
N ALA A 129 21.05 4.35 7.67
CA ALA A 129 21.94 3.40 7.03
C ALA A 129 21.58 1.91 7.22
N ASP A 130 20.82 1.58 8.28
CA ASP A 130 20.33 0.23 8.57
C ASP A 130 18.94 -0.06 7.97
N GLY A 131 18.42 0.82 7.10
CA GLY A 131 17.15 0.65 6.41
C GLY A 131 15.91 1.10 7.21
N VAL A 132 16.09 1.70 8.39
CA VAL A 132 14.96 2.29 9.14
C VAL A 132 14.53 3.58 8.45
N ILE A 133 13.21 3.74 8.25
CA ILE A 133 12.61 4.94 7.67
C ILE A 133 12.61 6.04 8.72
N MET A 134 13.16 7.20 8.37
CA MET A 134 13.23 8.37 9.22
C MET A 134 12.17 9.42 8.88
N GLU A 135 11.80 9.50 7.61
CA GLU A 135 10.78 10.41 7.09
C GLU A 135 10.04 9.77 5.93
N ILE A 136 8.74 9.98 5.83
CA ILE A 136 7.89 9.47 4.76
C ILE A 136 6.66 10.38 4.56
N GLY A 137 6.20 10.52 3.32
CA GLY A 137 4.88 11.08 3.02
C GLY A 137 4.81 12.61 3.06
N GLN A 138 5.96 13.32 2.94
CA GLN A 138 5.94 14.76 2.80
C GLN A 138 6.08 15.16 1.33
N LEU A 139 5.72 16.39 1.00
CA LEU A 139 5.91 16.92 -0.35
C LEU A 139 7.41 17.22 -0.57
N PRO A 140 8.08 16.54 -1.52
CA PRO A 140 9.49 16.78 -1.79
C PRO A 140 9.69 18.10 -2.54
N LYS A 141 10.83 18.73 -2.32
CA LYS A 141 11.28 19.91 -3.09
C LYS A 141 12.28 19.52 -4.19
N THR A 142 12.97 18.43 -3.96
CA THR A 142 14.00 17.92 -4.88
C THR A 142 13.99 16.39 -4.91
N LEU A 143 14.51 15.81 -6.00
CA LEU A 143 14.60 14.35 -6.14
C LEU A 143 15.53 13.69 -5.11
N GLU A 144 16.47 14.43 -4.54
CA GLU A 144 17.41 13.95 -3.51
C GLU A 144 16.73 13.68 -2.17
N GLU A 145 15.52 14.23 -1.94
CA GLU A 145 14.71 13.96 -0.75
C GLU A 145 13.95 12.62 -0.82
N ILE A 146 14.12 11.89 -1.95
CA ILE A 146 13.37 10.67 -2.25
C ILE A 146 14.35 9.50 -2.40
N GLU A 147 14.64 8.80 -1.32
CA GLU A 147 15.54 7.63 -1.33
C GLU A 147 14.85 6.33 -1.74
N GLY A 148 13.54 6.38 -2.02
CA GLY A 148 12.67 5.32 -2.50
C GLY A 148 11.22 5.78 -2.46
N GLN A 149 10.31 5.04 -3.09
CA GLN A 149 8.88 5.33 -3.02
C GLN A 149 8.12 4.23 -2.29
N TYR A 150 7.20 4.62 -1.44
CA TYR A 150 6.22 3.75 -0.82
C TYR A 150 5.26 3.20 -1.89
N ILE A 151 4.98 1.91 -1.85
CA ILE A 151 4.16 1.27 -2.88
C ILE A 151 2.77 0.82 -2.40
N GLY A 152 2.36 1.14 -1.18
CA GLY A 152 1.07 0.69 -0.67
C GLY A 152 1.06 -0.74 -0.10
N LEU A 153 2.23 -1.36 0.12
CA LEU A 153 2.35 -2.71 0.68
C LEU A 153 3.17 -2.68 1.98
N MET A 154 2.61 -3.21 3.06
CA MET A 154 3.25 -3.20 4.37
C MET A 154 2.84 -4.39 5.24
N LYS A 155 3.65 -4.70 6.25
CA LYS A 155 3.40 -5.74 7.25
C LYS A 155 3.53 -5.18 8.64
N PHE A 156 2.62 -5.57 9.51
CA PHE A 156 2.61 -5.26 10.93
C PHE A 156 2.65 -6.56 11.72
N SER A 157 3.59 -6.70 12.66
CA SER A 157 3.52 -7.76 13.66
C SER A 157 2.36 -7.51 14.62
N ALA A 158 1.96 -8.50 15.43
CA ALA A 158 0.97 -8.29 16.48
C ALA A 158 1.32 -7.10 17.40
N LYS A 159 2.61 -6.78 17.60
CA LYS A 159 3.05 -5.60 18.34
C LYS A 159 2.91 -4.34 17.50
N GLY A 160 3.27 -4.38 16.20
CA GLY A 160 3.07 -3.27 15.27
C GLY A 160 1.59 -2.89 15.14
N VAL A 161 0.70 -3.88 15.05
CA VAL A 161 -0.76 -3.66 15.05
C VAL A 161 -1.20 -2.89 16.30
N ARG A 162 -0.74 -3.28 17.49
CA ARG A 162 -1.06 -2.53 18.73
C ARG A 162 -0.56 -1.09 18.70
N GLN A 163 0.64 -0.86 18.13
CA GLN A 163 1.23 0.47 18.01
C GLN A 163 0.39 1.37 17.10
N ILE A 164 0.03 0.92 15.90
CA ILE A 164 -0.77 1.73 14.96
C ILE A 164 -2.19 1.95 15.47
N LYS A 165 -2.81 0.94 16.11
CA LYS A 165 -4.12 1.11 16.77
C LYS A 165 -4.07 2.18 17.86
N GLN A 166 -3.00 2.22 18.67
CA GLN A 166 -2.85 3.24 19.71
C GLN A 166 -2.73 4.64 19.09
N ILE A 167 -1.94 4.80 18.03
CA ILE A 167 -1.78 6.09 17.33
C ILE A 167 -3.12 6.55 16.76
N PHE A 168 -3.84 5.65 16.08
CA PHE A 168 -5.15 5.97 15.52
C PHE A 168 -6.16 6.37 16.60
N ARG A 169 -6.24 5.61 17.71
CA ARG A 169 -7.14 5.93 18.82
C ARG A 169 -6.80 7.25 19.50
N ASP A 170 -5.53 7.62 19.56
CA ASP A 170 -5.13 8.94 20.08
C ASP A 170 -5.54 10.06 19.12
N ALA A 171 -5.38 9.85 17.81
CA ALA A 171 -5.83 10.78 16.77
C ALA A 171 -7.36 10.94 16.75
N VAL A 172 -8.14 9.89 17.00
CA VAL A 172 -9.60 9.96 17.13
C VAL A 172 -10.03 10.93 18.24
N LYS A 173 -9.31 10.97 19.37
CA LYS A 173 -9.64 11.88 20.49
C LYS A 173 -9.51 13.37 20.14
N THR A 174 -8.60 13.68 19.22
CA THR A 174 -8.34 15.04 18.76
C THR A 174 -8.98 15.35 17.40
N SER A 175 -9.47 14.32 16.70
CA SER A 175 -9.94 14.37 15.30
C SER A 175 -8.85 14.82 14.32
N GLU A 176 -7.57 14.71 14.70
CA GLU A 176 -6.41 15.15 13.91
C GLU A 176 -5.25 14.14 13.99
N LEU A 177 -4.50 14.05 12.88
CA LEU A 177 -3.21 13.35 12.80
C LEU A 177 -2.19 14.26 12.10
N LEU A 178 -1.06 14.55 12.74
CA LEU A 178 -0.01 15.44 12.21
C LEU A 178 -0.54 16.82 11.75
N GLY A 179 -1.57 17.36 12.43
CA GLY A 179 -2.19 18.65 12.09
C GLY A 179 -3.14 18.63 10.89
N LYS A 180 -3.48 17.43 10.38
CA LYS A 180 -4.50 17.24 9.36
C LYS A 180 -5.77 16.62 9.98
N PRO A 181 -6.98 16.90 9.46
CA PRO A 181 -8.18 16.16 9.86
C PRO A 181 -7.96 14.64 9.67
N LEU A 182 -8.31 13.86 10.69
CA LEU A 182 -8.04 12.41 10.69
C LEU A 182 -8.67 11.69 9.50
N GLU A 183 -9.87 12.09 9.11
CA GLU A 183 -10.58 11.54 7.95
C GLU A 183 -9.84 11.75 6.61
N ASN A 184 -8.99 12.78 6.53
CA ASN A 184 -8.21 13.12 5.34
C ASN A 184 -6.77 12.58 5.39
N SER A 185 -6.41 11.85 6.45
CA SER A 185 -5.05 11.33 6.64
C SER A 185 -4.77 10.12 5.75
N TYR A 186 -3.54 10.08 5.22
CA TYR A 186 -3.02 8.98 4.42
C TYR A 186 -2.34 7.90 5.28
N MET A 187 -2.03 6.75 4.69
CA MET A 187 -1.24 5.73 5.39
C MET A 187 0.18 6.23 5.71
N THR A 188 0.75 7.04 4.85
CA THR A 188 2.06 7.69 5.10
C THR A 188 2.02 8.63 6.29
N ASP A 189 0.90 9.32 6.56
CA ASP A 189 0.72 10.11 7.78
C ASP A 189 0.72 9.22 9.05
N LEU A 190 0.08 8.04 9.01
CA LEU A 190 0.15 7.08 10.11
C LEU A 190 1.57 6.57 10.35
N LEU A 191 2.30 6.23 9.28
CA LEU A 191 3.67 5.77 9.37
C LEU A 191 4.59 6.88 9.93
N GLN A 192 4.43 8.13 9.46
CA GLN A 192 5.18 9.26 10.00
C GLN A 192 4.85 9.55 11.47
N ALA A 193 3.57 9.48 11.85
CA ALA A 193 3.18 9.62 13.26
C ALA A 193 3.77 8.50 14.14
N THR A 194 3.88 7.29 13.57
CA THR A 194 4.53 6.14 14.22
C THR A 194 6.01 6.41 14.47
N ILE A 195 6.72 6.93 13.46
CA ILE A 195 8.12 7.35 13.57
C ILE A 195 8.28 8.45 14.63
N ASN A 196 7.41 9.46 14.60
CA ASN A 196 7.45 10.59 15.55
C ASN A 196 7.20 10.16 17.01
N LYS A 197 6.51 9.03 17.22
CA LYS A 197 6.33 8.41 18.55
C LYS A 197 7.53 7.57 18.99
N GLY A 198 8.57 7.45 18.16
CA GLY A 198 9.78 6.71 18.43
C GLY A 198 9.71 5.20 18.13
N PHE A 199 8.66 4.74 17.44
CA PHE A 199 8.60 3.36 16.94
C PHE A 199 9.39 3.21 15.64
N LEU A 200 10.01 2.05 15.46
CA LEU A 200 10.80 1.77 14.27
C LEU A 200 9.87 1.32 13.12
N VAL A 201 10.02 1.96 11.99
CA VAL A 201 9.44 1.56 10.70
C VAL A 201 10.59 1.15 9.79
N THR A 202 10.62 -0.12 9.41
CA THR A 202 11.73 -0.71 8.64
C THR A 202 11.36 -0.84 7.18
N SER A 203 12.23 -0.40 6.29
CA SER A 203 12.02 -0.58 4.85
C SER A 203 12.31 -2.01 4.41
N VAL A 204 11.52 -2.49 3.43
CA VAL A 204 11.80 -3.67 2.62
C VAL A 204 12.07 -3.15 1.20
N PRO A 205 13.35 -2.97 0.82
CA PRO A 205 13.68 -2.36 -0.46
C PRO A 205 13.50 -3.34 -1.61
N ILE A 206 12.87 -2.87 -2.68
CA ILE A 206 12.71 -3.57 -3.95
C ILE A 206 13.21 -2.71 -5.11
N CYS A 207 13.23 -3.27 -6.33
CA CYS A 207 13.55 -2.53 -7.54
C CYS A 207 12.62 -3.01 -8.69
N GLY A 208 11.49 -2.32 -8.89
CA GLY A 208 10.48 -2.70 -9.88
C GLY A 208 9.65 -3.93 -9.46
N GLU A 209 9.19 -4.71 -10.45
CA GLU A 209 8.36 -5.92 -10.30
C GLU A 209 7.02 -5.67 -9.59
N TRP A 210 6.49 -4.46 -9.73
CA TRP A 210 5.17 -4.04 -9.27
C TRP A 210 4.59 -2.98 -10.20
N ILE A 211 3.28 -2.82 -10.16
CA ILE A 211 2.55 -1.74 -10.84
C ILE A 211 1.54 -1.10 -9.91
N GLU A 212 1.15 0.12 -10.25
CA GLU A 212 0.00 0.85 -9.71
C GLU A 212 -0.84 1.37 -10.87
N VAL A 213 -2.15 1.38 -10.70
CA VAL A 213 -3.09 1.92 -11.67
C VAL A 213 -3.90 3.02 -11.01
N ASP A 214 -3.49 4.27 -11.17
CA ASP A 214 -4.24 5.44 -10.71
C ASP A 214 -5.14 6.00 -11.78
N GLU A 215 -4.64 6.09 -13.00
CA GLU A 215 -5.34 6.63 -14.15
C GLU A 215 -5.52 5.57 -15.25
N VAL A 216 -6.40 5.88 -16.20
CA VAL A 216 -6.64 4.99 -17.36
C VAL A 216 -5.37 4.85 -18.20
N SER A 217 -4.59 5.93 -18.32
CA SER A 217 -3.29 5.95 -19.01
C SER A 217 -2.28 4.94 -18.47
N ASP A 218 -2.30 4.65 -17.16
CA ASP A 218 -1.40 3.65 -16.56
C ASP A 218 -1.62 2.25 -17.13
N MET A 219 -2.85 1.96 -17.58
CA MET A 219 -3.22 0.66 -18.15
C MET A 219 -2.62 0.43 -19.54
N ASP A 220 -2.38 1.52 -20.29
CA ASP A 220 -1.89 1.46 -21.67
C ASP A 220 -0.35 1.54 -21.76
N LEU A 221 0.35 1.74 -20.63
CA LEU A 221 1.79 1.80 -20.62
C LEU A 221 2.42 0.44 -20.96
N GLN A 222 3.34 0.41 -21.91
CA GLN A 222 4.11 -0.80 -22.25
C GLN A 222 4.80 -1.38 -21.00
N LEU A 223 5.33 -0.52 -20.13
CA LEU A 223 5.97 -0.92 -18.88
C LEU A 223 5.00 -1.65 -17.93
N THR A 224 3.72 -1.25 -17.87
CA THR A 224 2.68 -1.92 -17.11
C THR A 224 2.49 -3.36 -17.60
N HIS A 225 2.33 -3.55 -18.92
CA HIS A 225 2.19 -4.88 -19.52
C HIS A 225 3.44 -5.75 -19.33
N ASP A 226 4.64 -5.19 -19.50
CA ASP A 226 5.91 -5.91 -19.33
C ASP A 226 6.07 -6.41 -17.88
N ARG A 227 5.75 -5.56 -16.89
CA ARG A 227 5.79 -5.92 -15.46
C ARG A 227 4.72 -6.96 -15.11
N LEU A 228 3.49 -6.81 -15.58
CA LEU A 228 2.42 -7.81 -15.35
C LEU A 228 2.77 -9.17 -15.93
N ASN A 229 3.38 -9.22 -17.11
CA ASN A 229 3.86 -10.45 -17.72
C ASN A 229 5.00 -11.09 -16.92
N SER A 230 5.89 -10.29 -16.30
CA SER A 230 6.93 -10.78 -15.40
C SER A 230 6.32 -11.35 -14.11
N ILE A 231 5.40 -10.63 -13.50
CA ILE A 231 4.67 -11.05 -12.28
C ILE A 231 3.93 -12.37 -12.53
N GLN A 232 3.23 -12.49 -13.65
CA GLN A 232 2.53 -13.74 -13.99
C GLN A 232 3.48 -14.93 -14.12
N ARG A 233 4.62 -14.75 -14.78
CA ARG A 233 5.64 -15.82 -14.90
C ARG A 233 6.19 -16.27 -13.55
N SER A 234 6.30 -15.36 -12.58
CA SER A 234 6.76 -15.70 -11.23
C SER A 234 5.75 -16.56 -10.45
N LEU A 235 4.46 -16.50 -10.81
CA LEU A 235 3.42 -17.36 -10.22
C LEU A 235 3.38 -18.76 -10.80
N ASP A 236 3.82 -18.91 -12.06
CA ASP A 236 3.78 -20.17 -12.80
C ASP A 236 5.05 -21.04 -12.54
N SER A 237 6.05 -20.47 -11.84
CA SER A 237 7.33 -21.13 -11.50
C SER A 237 7.33 -21.74 -10.10
#